data_5afa745cefb556cae0f2a677e97595f6
#
_entry.id   5afa745cefb556cae0f2a677e97595f6
#
_cell.length_a   1.000
_cell.length_b   1.000
_cell.length_c   1.000
_cell.angle_alpha   90.00
_cell.angle_beta   90.00
_cell.angle_gamma   90.00
#
_symmetry.space_group_name_H-M   'P 1'
#
loop_
_entity.id
_entity.type
_entity.pdbx_description
1 polymer ?
#
loop_
_entity_poly.entity_id
_entity_poly.type
_entity_poly.pdbx_seq_one_letter_code
_entity_poly.pdbx_strand_id
1 'polypeptide(L)'
;MLTEYTTPGESIEIRDDQTIYSLLTERLARTGADTVIAAKKIGPGRWQNVTTGEFHERVVSAAKGLIALGIAKGDAVTIFSSTRLEWGILDFALAAVGAVSVPIYDTDSAPQAQRIMNDSAVKLAFADNRERFDRLDSVKDHCPALKQILMIEGNALGALEGLGVAVSDEELNERVATVRADDLATIVYTSGSTGNPKGAELTHKNFVSITISASQALHEVVLDDHPRLLLFLPLAHCFARFIQYASIASDDGVVGYLPDTKTLLPDLRSFEPTYLLGVPRVFEKVYNAASHKAGAGWKGRLFVKAAEAARVWSRKEQAGEQHTFAEIAERAKYETLVYRTVRGALGPKIKYVACGGAPLSLDLAHFYNGIGLPMIQGYGMTETAAPFAATRVTDNVIGTVGQPAPGSSIRISDEGELQVKGPNVFRGYHNLPEKTSEAFTADGWLRTGDLAEIDDEGHIIITGRIKDIIITAGGKNVSPIPLEEEIAKCPIVEHCVVVGDQRPFIGALVTLDPESLALWLPAHGLSTETPVDRLATNAAVREEIQQYVDKANATVSRAESVRKFAVLDTQFTQENKCLTPSLKVVRPAVNRVFADVIDNEIYNGKR
;
A
#
# COMPACT_ATOMS: atom_id res chain seq x y z
N MET A 1 -18.01 20.51 11.38
CA MET A 1 -16.88 19.57 11.68
C MET A 1 -17.24 18.77 12.91
N LEU A 2 -17.27 17.46 12.79
CA LEU A 2 -17.57 16.53 13.88
C LEU A 2 -16.31 16.28 14.73
N THR A 3 -16.49 15.97 16.00
CA THR A 3 -15.41 15.52 16.90
C THR A 3 -15.41 14.01 17.06
N GLU A 4 -16.51 13.33 16.74
CA GLU A 4 -16.66 11.88 16.78
C GLU A 4 -17.68 11.43 15.72
N TYR A 5 -17.44 10.26 15.12
CA TYR A 5 -18.35 9.68 14.15
C TYR A 5 -18.28 8.15 14.21
N THR A 6 -19.43 7.52 14.09
CA THR A 6 -19.56 6.07 13.95
C THR A 6 -20.35 5.79 12.68
N THR A 7 -19.79 4.99 11.80
CA THR A 7 -20.48 4.64 10.55
C THR A 7 -21.78 3.90 10.84
N PRO A 8 -22.93 4.41 10.34
CA PRO A 8 -24.20 3.73 10.48
C PRO A 8 -24.16 2.33 9.85
N GLY A 9 -24.83 1.38 10.47
CA GLY A 9 -24.93 0.01 10.01
C GLY A 9 -24.92 -0.96 11.19
N GLU A 10 -25.33 -2.21 10.95
CA GLU A 10 -25.21 -3.24 11.97
C GLU A 10 -23.73 -3.55 12.21
N SER A 11 -23.35 -3.66 13.47
CA SER A 11 -22.03 -4.17 13.82
C SER A 11 -21.88 -5.58 13.23
N ILE A 12 -20.84 -5.80 12.44
CA ILE A 12 -20.58 -7.13 11.89
C ILE A 12 -20.18 -8.04 13.04
N GLU A 13 -21.06 -8.96 13.38
CA GLU A 13 -20.77 -9.98 14.38
C GLU A 13 -19.97 -11.10 13.71
N ILE A 14 -18.73 -11.27 14.13
CA ILE A 14 -17.86 -12.36 13.67
C ILE A 14 -18.05 -13.55 14.58
N ARG A 15 -18.52 -14.67 14.03
CA ARG A 15 -18.66 -15.93 14.76
C ARG A 15 -17.27 -16.44 15.17
N ASP A 16 -17.23 -17.17 16.26
CA ASP A 16 -15.97 -17.70 16.81
C ASP A 16 -15.23 -18.67 15.85
N ASP A 17 -15.95 -19.32 14.96
CA ASP A 17 -15.43 -20.22 13.92
C ASP A 17 -15.05 -19.52 12.61
N GLN A 18 -15.34 -18.23 12.48
CA GLN A 18 -14.97 -17.45 11.29
C GLN A 18 -13.49 -17.05 11.35
N THR A 19 -12.70 -17.70 10.53
CA THR A 19 -11.25 -17.49 10.42
C THR A 19 -10.87 -17.11 8.98
N ILE A 20 -9.61 -16.75 8.74
CA ILE A 20 -9.11 -16.51 7.37
C ILE A 20 -9.36 -17.77 6.50
N TYR A 21 -9.16 -18.97 7.05
CA TYR A 21 -9.41 -20.21 6.30
C TYR A 21 -10.89 -20.38 5.96
N SER A 22 -11.82 -19.97 6.82
CA SER A 22 -13.25 -20.08 6.55
C SER A 22 -13.69 -19.23 5.34
N LEU A 23 -13.00 -18.13 5.02
CA LEU A 23 -13.31 -17.34 3.81
C LEU A 23 -13.20 -18.19 2.53
N LEU A 24 -12.21 -19.08 2.47
CA LEU A 24 -12.03 -20.01 1.35
C LEU A 24 -13.05 -21.13 1.34
N THR A 25 -13.28 -21.76 2.49
CA THR A 25 -14.22 -22.91 2.59
C THR A 25 -15.67 -22.48 2.39
N GLU A 26 -16.05 -21.30 2.88
CA GLU A 26 -17.37 -20.70 2.65
C GLU A 26 -17.57 -20.38 1.16
N ARG A 27 -16.55 -19.83 0.47
CA ARG A 27 -16.61 -19.65 -0.99
C ARG A 27 -16.79 -20.98 -1.70
N LEU A 28 -15.97 -21.98 -1.39
CA LEU A 28 -16.07 -23.30 -2.02
C LEU A 28 -17.48 -23.90 -1.85
N ALA A 29 -18.06 -23.74 -0.67
CA ALA A 29 -19.42 -24.21 -0.38
C ALA A 29 -20.50 -23.45 -1.19
N ARG A 30 -20.33 -22.15 -1.43
CA ARG A 30 -21.28 -21.33 -2.19
C ARG A 30 -21.17 -21.51 -3.71
N THR A 31 -19.95 -21.60 -4.23
CA THR A 31 -19.70 -21.48 -5.68
C THR A 31 -19.28 -22.79 -6.35
N GLY A 32 -18.93 -23.83 -5.57
CA GLY A 32 -18.42 -25.09 -6.06
C GLY A 32 -16.94 -25.05 -6.46
N ALA A 33 -16.42 -26.22 -6.83
CA ALA A 33 -14.99 -26.44 -7.08
C ALA A 33 -14.49 -25.88 -8.41
N ASP A 34 -15.35 -25.77 -9.41
CA ASP A 34 -14.96 -25.44 -10.79
C ASP A 34 -14.82 -23.94 -11.07
N THR A 35 -15.25 -23.06 -10.14
CA THR A 35 -15.12 -21.61 -10.30
C THR A 35 -13.65 -21.18 -10.22
N VAL A 36 -13.25 -20.22 -11.07
CA VAL A 36 -11.87 -19.69 -11.05
C VAL A 36 -11.69 -18.75 -9.86
N ILE A 37 -10.66 -18.99 -9.05
CA ILE A 37 -10.31 -18.15 -7.89
C ILE A 37 -9.01 -17.38 -8.08
N ALA A 38 -8.08 -17.93 -8.86
CA ALA A 38 -6.78 -17.33 -9.07
C ALA A 38 -6.27 -17.55 -10.50
N ALA A 39 -5.24 -16.80 -10.86
CA ALA A 39 -4.48 -17.02 -12.08
C ALA A 39 -2.99 -16.88 -11.83
N LYS A 40 -2.21 -17.84 -12.32
CA LYS A 40 -0.75 -17.87 -12.26
C LYS A 40 -0.16 -17.45 -13.59
N LYS A 41 0.80 -16.54 -13.56
CA LYS A 41 1.58 -16.17 -14.75
C LYS A 41 2.50 -17.34 -15.14
N ILE A 42 2.39 -17.84 -16.37
CA ILE A 42 3.19 -18.96 -16.89
C ILE A 42 4.13 -18.53 -18.03
N GLY A 43 4.16 -17.24 -18.34
CA GLY A 43 5.02 -16.64 -19.38
C GLY A 43 4.50 -15.27 -19.80
N PRO A 44 5.21 -14.54 -20.67
CA PRO A 44 4.78 -13.23 -21.15
C PRO A 44 3.36 -13.28 -21.72
N GLY A 45 2.43 -12.52 -21.14
CA GLY A 45 1.05 -12.41 -21.57
C GLY A 45 0.22 -13.69 -21.44
N ARG A 46 0.71 -14.72 -20.75
CA ARG A 46 0.02 -16.02 -20.60
C ARG A 46 -0.28 -16.31 -19.14
N TRP A 47 -1.55 -16.60 -18.87
CA TRP A 47 -2.08 -16.88 -17.54
C TRP A 47 -2.73 -18.26 -17.52
N GLN A 48 -2.49 -18.99 -16.46
CA GLN A 48 -3.16 -20.26 -16.16
C GLN A 48 -4.14 -20.02 -15.02
N ASN A 49 -5.41 -20.29 -15.27
CA ASN A 49 -6.44 -20.24 -14.24
C ASN A 49 -6.24 -21.39 -13.25
N VAL A 50 -6.60 -21.11 -12.01
CA VAL A 50 -6.64 -22.07 -10.89
C VAL A 50 -8.06 -22.03 -10.35
N THR A 51 -8.70 -23.18 -10.26
CA THR A 51 -10.07 -23.28 -9.74
C THR A 51 -10.09 -23.22 -8.21
N THR A 52 -11.27 -22.96 -7.65
CA THR A 52 -11.47 -22.94 -6.20
C THR A 52 -11.15 -24.30 -5.57
N GLY A 53 -11.52 -25.40 -6.24
CA GLY A 53 -11.18 -26.75 -5.83
C GLY A 53 -9.67 -27.01 -5.84
N GLU A 54 -8.98 -26.70 -6.96
CA GLU A 54 -7.52 -26.85 -7.05
C GLU A 54 -6.76 -26.02 -6.02
N PHE A 55 -7.22 -24.78 -5.77
CA PHE A 55 -6.61 -23.93 -4.75
C PHE A 55 -6.82 -24.52 -3.36
N HIS A 56 -8.05 -24.94 -3.04
CA HIS A 56 -8.40 -25.55 -1.76
C HIS A 56 -7.63 -26.86 -1.53
N GLU A 57 -7.56 -27.76 -2.51
CA GLU A 57 -6.79 -29.00 -2.41
C GLU A 57 -5.32 -28.75 -2.11
N ARG A 58 -4.70 -27.76 -2.74
CA ARG A 58 -3.31 -27.36 -2.46
C ARG A 58 -3.13 -26.77 -1.06
N VAL A 59 -4.12 -26.00 -0.57
CA VAL A 59 -4.14 -25.49 0.80
C VAL A 59 -4.23 -26.65 1.80
N VAL A 60 -5.15 -27.60 1.58
CA VAL A 60 -5.31 -28.79 2.41
C VAL A 60 -4.03 -29.63 2.45
N SER A 61 -3.43 -29.90 1.29
CA SER A 61 -2.18 -30.67 1.18
C SER A 61 -1.04 -29.99 1.93
N ALA A 62 -0.89 -28.66 1.79
CA ALA A 62 0.11 -27.88 2.51
C ALA A 62 -0.16 -27.87 4.03
N ALA A 63 -1.42 -27.73 4.45
CA ALA A 63 -1.83 -27.76 5.87
C ALA A 63 -1.48 -29.11 6.52
N LYS A 64 -1.79 -30.23 5.86
CA LYS A 64 -1.39 -31.56 6.31
C LYS A 64 0.13 -31.70 6.41
N GLY A 65 0.87 -31.18 5.42
CA GLY A 65 2.34 -31.15 5.44
C GLY A 65 2.90 -30.38 6.63
N LEU A 66 2.28 -29.26 6.99
CA LEU A 66 2.66 -28.47 8.18
C LEU A 66 2.43 -29.27 9.48
N ILE A 67 1.31 -29.99 9.59
CA ILE A 67 1.04 -30.88 10.73
C ILE A 67 2.12 -31.97 10.79
N ALA A 68 2.42 -32.63 9.67
CA ALA A 68 3.45 -33.67 9.61
C ALA A 68 4.85 -33.16 9.98
N LEU A 69 5.16 -31.89 9.72
CA LEU A 69 6.39 -31.22 10.20
C LEU A 69 6.37 -30.85 11.68
N GLY A 70 5.26 -31.13 12.38
CA GLY A 70 5.10 -30.84 13.78
C GLY A 70 4.81 -29.38 14.09
N ILE A 71 4.26 -28.62 13.13
CA ILE A 71 3.78 -27.25 13.37
C ILE A 71 2.47 -27.33 14.16
N ALA A 72 2.50 -26.75 15.35
CA ALA A 72 1.35 -26.68 16.26
C ALA A 72 0.59 -25.36 16.09
N LYS A 73 -0.65 -25.31 16.61
CA LYS A 73 -1.40 -24.06 16.77
C LYS A 73 -0.57 -23.06 17.59
N GLY A 74 -0.48 -21.83 17.12
CA GLY A 74 0.31 -20.75 17.73
C GLY A 74 1.80 -20.73 17.35
N ASP A 75 2.30 -21.73 16.64
CA ASP A 75 3.69 -21.73 16.16
C ASP A 75 3.89 -20.70 15.05
N ALA A 76 4.97 -19.94 15.15
CA ALA A 76 5.32 -18.94 14.16
C ALA A 76 6.03 -19.55 12.95
N VAL A 77 5.58 -19.17 11.75
CA VAL A 77 6.12 -19.61 10.47
C VAL A 77 6.34 -18.40 9.56
N THR A 78 7.53 -18.28 9.01
CA THR A 78 7.88 -17.16 8.12
C THR A 78 7.64 -17.50 6.65
N ILE A 79 7.12 -16.52 5.91
CA ILE A 79 7.09 -16.50 4.44
C ILE A 79 7.93 -15.31 3.97
N PHE A 80 9.11 -15.61 3.40
CA PHE A 80 10.04 -14.64 2.82
C PHE A 80 9.99 -14.74 1.29
N SER A 81 9.02 -14.06 0.69
CA SER A 81 8.69 -14.27 -0.72
C SER A 81 8.03 -13.04 -1.35
N SER A 82 8.29 -12.87 -2.64
CA SER A 82 7.54 -11.98 -3.51
C SER A 82 6.07 -12.41 -3.64
N THR A 83 5.24 -11.55 -4.23
CA THR A 83 3.80 -11.79 -4.44
C THR A 83 3.59 -12.88 -5.48
N ARG A 84 3.18 -14.06 -5.04
CA ARG A 84 2.98 -15.25 -5.89
C ARG A 84 1.86 -16.15 -5.35
N LEU A 85 1.32 -17.00 -6.21
CA LEU A 85 0.21 -17.92 -5.86
C LEU A 85 0.56 -18.81 -4.65
N GLU A 86 1.78 -19.32 -4.61
CA GLU A 86 2.24 -20.20 -3.54
C GLU A 86 2.26 -19.50 -2.17
N TRP A 87 2.48 -18.17 -2.15
CA TRP A 87 2.36 -17.36 -0.95
C TRP A 87 0.93 -17.42 -0.39
N GLY A 88 -0.07 -17.20 -1.27
CA GLY A 88 -1.48 -17.28 -0.87
C GLY A 88 -1.86 -18.68 -0.36
N ILE A 89 -1.42 -19.74 -1.03
CA ILE A 89 -1.66 -21.13 -0.58
C ILE A 89 -1.08 -21.38 0.81
N LEU A 90 0.18 -20.96 1.05
CA LEU A 90 0.82 -21.12 2.36
C LEU A 90 0.12 -20.32 3.45
N ASP A 91 -0.32 -19.10 3.17
CA ASP A 91 -1.03 -18.25 4.12
C ASP A 91 -2.35 -18.88 4.58
N PHE A 92 -3.15 -19.39 3.65
CA PHE A 92 -4.37 -20.12 3.98
C PHE A 92 -4.11 -21.47 4.68
N ALA A 93 -3.02 -22.16 4.33
CA ALA A 93 -2.62 -23.40 5.01
C ALA A 93 -2.20 -23.15 6.47
N LEU A 94 -1.44 -22.07 6.72
CA LEU A 94 -1.08 -21.65 8.08
C LEU A 94 -2.32 -21.27 8.88
N ALA A 95 -3.25 -20.52 8.26
CA ALA A 95 -4.52 -20.18 8.88
C ALA A 95 -5.36 -21.41 9.22
N ALA A 96 -5.39 -22.45 8.38
CA ALA A 96 -6.12 -23.68 8.60
C ALA A 96 -5.62 -24.46 9.83
N VAL A 97 -4.29 -24.50 10.03
CA VAL A 97 -3.71 -25.23 11.18
C VAL A 97 -3.53 -24.35 12.43
N GLY A 98 -3.92 -23.08 12.37
CA GLY A 98 -3.79 -22.11 13.47
C GLY A 98 -2.33 -21.69 13.74
N ALA A 99 -1.44 -21.85 12.78
CA ALA A 99 -0.08 -21.34 12.87
C ALA A 99 -0.06 -19.83 12.61
N VAL A 100 0.88 -19.12 13.24
CA VAL A 100 1.04 -17.67 13.11
C VAL A 100 1.94 -17.34 11.95
N SER A 101 1.39 -16.72 10.91
CA SER A 101 2.17 -16.23 9.77
C SER A 101 3.02 -15.02 10.19
N VAL A 102 4.33 -15.07 9.94
CA VAL A 102 5.28 -13.98 10.19
C VAL A 102 5.93 -13.60 8.86
N PRO A 103 5.26 -12.77 8.04
CA PRO A 103 5.79 -12.43 6.73
C PRO A 103 7.00 -11.52 6.84
N ILE A 104 8.00 -11.76 5.99
CA ILE A 104 9.17 -10.91 5.81
C ILE A 104 9.10 -10.29 4.41
N TYR A 105 9.38 -9.00 4.30
CA TYR A 105 9.42 -8.33 3.00
C TYR A 105 10.55 -8.89 2.14
N ASP A 106 10.26 -9.11 0.88
CA ASP A 106 11.20 -9.69 -0.10
C ASP A 106 12.49 -8.88 -0.28
N THR A 107 12.51 -7.64 0.17
CA THR A 107 13.65 -6.72 0.16
C THR A 107 14.43 -6.69 1.47
N ASP A 108 13.94 -7.33 2.54
CA ASP A 108 14.62 -7.31 3.84
C ASP A 108 15.97 -8.01 3.79
N SER A 109 16.93 -7.44 4.50
CA SER A 109 18.27 -8.01 4.64
C SER A 109 18.28 -9.19 5.63
N ALA A 110 19.33 -10.03 5.55
CA ALA A 110 19.51 -11.14 6.48
C ALA A 110 19.47 -10.72 7.97
N PRO A 111 20.10 -9.61 8.41
CA PRO A 111 19.98 -9.14 9.79
C PRO A 111 18.57 -8.67 10.19
N GLN A 112 17.77 -8.15 9.25
CA GLN A 112 16.37 -7.80 9.51
C GLN A 112 15.53 -9.07 9.67
N ALA A 113 15.67 -10.03 8.74
CA ALA A 113 15.02 -11.33 8.83
C ALA A 113 15.37 -12.07 10.12
N GLN A 114 16.65 -12.09 10.52
CA GLN A 114 17.10 -12.69 11.78
C GLN A 114 16.37 -12.08 12.99
N ARG A 115 16.27 -10.75 13.07
CA ARG A 115 15.58 -10.07 14.18
C ARG A 115 14.12 -10.46 14.26
N ILE A 116 13.42 -10.44 13.12
CA ILE A 116 12.01 -10.82 13.03
C ILE A 116 11.81 -12.28 13.48
N MET A 117 12.62 -13.20 12.94
CA MET A 117 12.52 -14.62 13.28
C MET A 117 12.83 -14.91 14.75
N ASN A 118 13.76 -14.16 15.36
CA ASN A 118 14.10 -14.34 16.77
C ASN A 118 13.01 -13.77 17.69
N ASP A 119 12.51 -12.57 17.39
CA ASP A 119 11.48 -11.91 18.21
C ASP A 119 10.19 -12.73 18.24
N SER A 120 9.81 -13.33 17.11
CA SER A 120 8.61 -14.17 16.98
C SER A 120 8.85 -15.67 17.17
N ALA A 121 10.07 -16.11 17.51
CA ALA A 121 10.44 -17.51 17.70
C ALA A 121 10.02 -18.42 16.53
N VAL A 122 10.30 -18.00 15.30
CA VAL A 122 9.94 -18.73 14.07
C VAL A 122 10.53 -20.13 14.05
N LYS A 123 9.67 -21.15 13.83
CA LYS A 123 10.06 -22.57 13.78
C LYS A 123 10.35 -23.08 12.36
N LEU A 124 9.64 -22.56 11.36
CA LEU A 124 9.75 -22.94 9.96
C LEU A 124 9.78 -21.69 9.08
N ALA A 125 10.61 -21.69 8.05
CA ALA A 125 10.69 -20.59 7.10
C ALA A 125 10.50 -21.08 5.66
N PHE A 126 9.76 -20.30 4.86
CA PHE A 126 9.65 -20.47 3.42
C PHE A 126 10.37 -19.31 2.73
N ALA A 127 11.32 -19.62 1.84
CA ALA A 127 11.96 -18.66 0.95
C ALA A 127 11.51 -18.92 -0.49
N ASP A 128 11.19 -17.89 -1.28
CA ASP A 128 10.70 -18.14 -2.64
C ASP A 128 11.77 -18.64 -3.60
N ASN A 129 12.99 -18.13 -3.51
CA ASN A 129 14.09 -18.43 -4.42
C ASN A 129 15.42 -18.67 -3.70
N ARG A 130 16.48 -18.98 -4.47
CA ARG A 130 17.81 -19.27 -3.95
C ARG A 130 18.41 -18.08 -3.19
N GLU A 131 18.24 -16.86 -3.69
CA GLU A 131 18.81 -15.67 -3.05
C GLU A 131 18.25 -15.46 -1.64
N ARG A 132 16.93 -15.55 -1.48
CA ARG A 132 16.27 -15.39 -0.17
C ARG A 132 16.52 -16.58 0.76
N PHE A 133 16.61 -17.79 0.18
CA PHE A 133 17.04 -18.96 0.93
C PHE A 133 18.42 -18.74 1.53
N ASP A 134 19.40 -18.30 0.76
CA ASP A 134 20.78 -18.06 1.22
C ASP A 134 20.85 -16.94 2.27
N ARG A 135 19.99 -15.91 2.15
CA ARG A 135 19.87 -14.88 3.19
C ARG A 135 19.40 -15.46 4.54
N LEU A 136 18.39 -16.34 4.53
CA LEU A 136 17.91 -17.00 5.76
C LEU A 136 18.92 -18.00 6.30
N ASP A 137 19.54 -18.81 5.43
CA ASP A 137 20.51 -19.82 5.80
C ASP A 137 21.76 -19.18 6.44
N SER A 138 22.19 -18.02 5.96
CA SER A 138 23.34 -17.26 6.51
C SER A 138 23.14 -16.82 7.97
N VAL A 139 21.92 -16.76 8.48
CA VAL A 139 21.59 -16.35 9.85
C VAL A 139 20.94 -17.46 10.68
N LYS A 140 20.74 -18.63 10.11
CA LYS A 140 20.03 -19.76 10.73
C LYS A 140 20.60 -20.15 12.09
N ASP A 141 21.92 -20.22 12.21
CA ASP A 141 22.61 -20.60 13.45
C ASP A 141 22.39 -19.58 14.59
N HIS A 142 21.94 -18.38 14.24
CA HIS A 142 21.55 -17.32 15.19
C HIS A 142 20.04 -17.27 15.46
N CYS A 143 19.28 -18.23 14.93
CA CYS A 143 17.83 -18.35 15.11
C CYS A 143 17.47 -19.67 15.80
N PRO A 144 17.57 -19.75 17.14
CA PRO A 144 17.51 -21.03 17.88
C PRO A 144 16.18 -21.77 17.76
N ALA A 145 15.08 -21.09 17.45
CA ALA A 145 13.78 -21.72 17.24
C ALA A 145 13.63 -22.30 15.83
N LEU A 146 14.39 -21.80 14.84
CA LEU A 146 14.26 -22.17 13.43
C LEU A 146 14.80 -23.59 13.18
N LYS A 147 13.90 -24.50 12.84
CA LYS A 147 14.25 -25.90 12.58
C LYS A 147 14.60 -26.15 11.12
N GLN A 148 13.88 -25.52 10.19
CA GLN A 148 14.00 -25.80 8.76
C GLN A 148 13.68 -24.58 7.91
N ILE A 149 14.33 -24.50 6.74
CA ILE A 149 14.03 -23.55 5.67
C ILE A 149 13.64 -24.35 4.43
N LEU A 150 12.50 -24.06 3.84
CA LEU A 150 12.02 -24.68 2.60
C LEU A 150 12.00 -23.63 1.48
N MET A 151 12.46 -24.03 0.29
CA MET A 151 12.49 -23.15 -0.87
C MET A 151 11.30 -23.41 -1.79
N ILE A 152 10.50 -22.38 -2.06
CA ILE A 152 9.28 -22.50 -2.88
C ILE A 152 9.62 -22.93 -4.31
N GLU A 153 10.62 -22.31 -4.94
CA GLU A 153 11.09 -22.71 -6.27
C GLU A 153 11.78 -24.09 -6.27
N GLY A 154 12.22 -24.56 -5.10
CA GLY A 154 12.70 -25.92 -4.86
C GLY A 154 11.59 -26.92 -4.59
N ASN A 155 10.34 -26.59 -4.93
CA ASN A 155 9.16 -27.44 -4.75
C ASN A 155 8.75 -27.67 -3.28
N ALA A 156 8.82 -26.63 -2.45
CA ALA A 156 8.38 -26.69 -1.04
C ALA A 156 6.93 -27.21 -0.89
N LEU A 157 6.01 -26.78 -1.77
CA LEU A 157 4.62 -27.25 -1.71
C LEU A 157 4.50 -28.75 -2.02
N GLY A 158 5.22 -29.26 -3.00
CA GLY A 158 5.24 -30.70 -3.27
C GLY A 158 5.91 -31.51 -2.15
N ALA A 159 6.89 -30.93 -1.43
CA ALA A 159 7.45 -31.55 -0.23
C ALA A 159 6.43 -31.61 0.91
N LEU A 160 5.66 -30.56 1.13
CA LEU A 160 4.55 -30.55 2.11
C LEU A 160 3.46 -31.55 1.73
N GLU A 161 3.09 -31.63 0.46
CA GLU A 161 2.12 -32.61 -0.05
C GLU A 161 2.60 -34.04 0.24
N GLY A 162 3.86 -34.36 -0.10
CA GLY A 162 4.43 -35.69 0.18
C GLY A 162 4.43 -36.05 1.67
N LEU A 163 4.76 -35.11 2.54
CA LEU A 163 4.71 -35.32 3.99
C LEU A 163 3.27 -35.44 4.51
N GLY A 164 2.37 -34.65 3.95
CA GLY A 164 0.96 -34.59 4.34
C GLY A 164 0.16 -35.86 4.06
N VAL A 165 0.66 -36.76 3.20
CA VAL A 165 0.01 -38.08 2.93
C VAL A 165 -0.19 -38.89 4.22
N ALA A 166 0.68 -38.72 5.23
CA ALA A 166 0.59 -39.41 6.49
C ALA A 166 -0.48 -38.85 7.44
N VAL A 167 -1.05 -37.66 7.15
CA VAL A 167 -2.04 -36.98 7.99
C VAL A 167 -3.43 -37.21 7.42
N SER A 168 -4.37 -37.70 8.21
CA SER A 168 -5.74 -37.96 7.76
C SER A 168 -6.56 -36.67 7.63
N ASP A 169 -7.71 -36.75 6.94
CA ASP A 169 -8.66 -35.64 6.86
C ASP A 169 -9.27 -35.34 8.24
N GLU A 170 -9.49 -36.39 9.07
CA GLU A 170 -10.01 -36.25 10.41
C GLU A 170 -9.04 -35.43 11.28
N GLU A 171 -7.75 -35.75 11.27
CA GLU A 171 -6.73 -35.03 12.02
C GLU A 171 -6.64 -33.56 11.61
N LEU A 172 -6.69 -33.28 10.29
CA LEU A 172 -6.74 -31.90 9.81
C LEU A 172 -8.01 -31.19 10.29
N ASN A 173 -9.19 -31.82 10.16
CA ASN A 173 -10.47 -31.25 10.56
C ASN A 173 -10.53 -30.99 12.06
N GLU A 174 -10.00 -31.88 12.88
CA GLU A 174 -9.84 -31.67 14.31
C GLU A 174 -8.97 -30.44 14.60
N ARG A 175 -7.85 -30.28 13.90
CA ARG A 175 -6.97 -29.13 14.04
C ARG A 175 -7.68 -27.82 13.62
N VAL A 176 -8.33 -27.80 12.47
CA VAL A 176 -9.11 -26.65 11.99
C VAL A 176 -10.19 -26.26 13.00
N ALA A 177 -10.89 -27.24 13.57
CA ALA A 177 -11.92 -27.01 14.56
C ALA A 177 -11.41 -26.41 15.89
N THR A 178 -10.11 -26.38 16.13
CA THR A 178 -9.52 -25.69 17.30
C THR A 178 -9.25 -24.22 17.07
N VAL A 179 -9.18 -23.75 15.82
CA VAL A 179 -8.83 -22.36 15.48
C VAL A 179 -10.05 -21.46 15.69
N ARG A 180 -9.84 -20.30 16.29
CA ARG A 180 -10.87 -19.34 16.67
C ARG A 180 -10.61 -17.97 16.06
N ALA A 181 -11.67 -17.18 15.93
CA ALA A 181 -11.61 -15.82 15.40
C ALA A 181 -10.63 -14.92 16.17
N ASP A 182 -10.56 -15.05 17.49
CA ASP A 182 -9.67 -14.26 18.35
C ASP A 182 -8.23 -14.84 18.47
N ASP A 183 -7.94 -16.00 17.83
CA ASP A 183 -6.56 -16.50 17.76
C ASP A 183 -5.68 -15.59 16.92
N LEU A 184 -4.40 -15.53 17.28
CA LEU A 184 -3.39 -14.79 16.53
C LEU A 184 -3.18 -15.43 15.16
N ALA A 185 -3.43 -14.67 14.09
CA ALA A 185 -3.25 -15.13 12.71
C ALA A 185 -1.88 -14.75 12.15
N THR A 186 -1.38 -13.57 12.54
CA THR A 186 -0.12 -13.06 11.99
C THR A 186 0.52 -12.02 12.90
N ILE A 187 1.85 -11.92 12.80
CA ILE A 187 2.62 -10.80 13.35
C ILE A 187 3.26 -10.07 12.18
N VAL A 188 2.83 -8.83 11.93
CA VAL A 188 3.37 -8.03 10.83
C VAL A 188 4.32 -6.98 11.38
N TYR A 189 5.59 -7.07 10.99
CA TYR A 189 6.62 -6.13 11.44
C TYR A 189 6.60 -4.84 10.65
N THR A 190 6.47 -3.72 11.36
CA THR A 190 6.50 -2.38 10.77
C THR A 190 7.82 -1.70 11.09
N SER A 191 8.37 -0.97 10.12
CA SER A 191 9.55 -0.12 10.33
C SER A 191 9.16 1.08 11.20
N GLY A 192 9.32 0.95 12.51
CA GLY A 192 9.09 2.06 13.43
C GLY A 192 10.05 3.22 13.18
N SER A 193 9.63 4.44 13.50
CA SER A 193 10.47 5.67 13.45
C SER A 193 11.75 5.58 14.30
N THR A 194 11.84 4.61 15.21
CA THR A 194 12.96 4.36 16.12
C THR A 194 14.02 3.40 15.57
N GLY A 195 13.87 2.89 14.34
CA GLY A 195 14.82 2.01 13.68
C GLY A 195 14.69 0.51 14.02
N ASN A 196 13.98 0.13 15.06
CA ASN A 196 13.66 -1.27 15.37
C ASN A 196 12.23 -1.59 14.92
N PRO A 197 12.03 -2.64 14.08
CA PRO A 197 10.69 -3.06 13.70
C PRO A 197 9.88 -3.49 14.92
N LYS A 198 8.57 -3.18 14.91
CA LYS A 198 7.60 -3.61 15.90
C LYS A 198 6.65 -4.61 15.26
N GLY A 199 6.45 -5.76 15.85
CA GLY A 199 5.50 -6.76 15.40
C GLY A 199 4.07 -6.43 15.83
N ALA A 200 3.19 -6.07 14.91
CA ALA A 200 1.77 -5.89 15.20
C ALA A 200 1.06 -7.25 15.19
N GLU A 201 0.42 -7.59 16.31
CA GLU A 201 -0.35 -8.83 16.47
C GLU A 201 -1.76 -8.66 15.90
N LEU A 202 -2.08 -9.40 14.84
CA LEU A 202 -3.38 -9.39 14.18
C LEU A 202 -4.04 -10.76 14.29
N THR A 203 -5.30 -10.78 14.73
CA THR A 203 -6.11 -11.98 14.87
C THR A 203 -6.82 -12.32 13.55
N HIS A 204 -7.36 -13.53 13.43
CA HIS A 204 -8.25 -13.88 12.32
C HIS A 204 -9.44 -12.91 12.26
N LYS A 205 -10.02 -12.55 13.40
CA LYS A 205 -11.14 -11.60 13.51
C LYS A 205 -10.81 -10.24 12.91
N ASN A 206 -9.61 -9.73 13.12
CA ASN A 206 -9.21 -8.44 12.56
C ASN A 206 -9.32 -8.44 11.02
N PHE A 207 -8.81 -9.48 10.36
CA PHE A 207 -8.89 -9.58 8.89
C PHE A 207 -10.29 -9.96 8.39
N VAL A 208 -10.97 -10.89 9.04
CA VAL A 208 -12.32 -11.30 8.61
C VAL A 208 -13.29 -10.14 8.73
N SER A 209 -13.27 -9.39 9.82
CA SER A 209 -14.15 -8.23 10.03
C SER A 209 -13.94 -7.17 8.95
N ILE A 210 -12.70 -6.78 8.67
CA ILE A 210 -12.45 -5.76 7.63
C ILE A 210 -12.75 -6.31 6.23
N THR A 211 -12.53 -7.60 5.98
CA THR A 211 -12.88 -8.23 4.71
C THR A 211 -14.37 -8.14 4.45
N ILE A 212 -15.20 -8.47 5.43
CA ILE A 212 -16.66 -8.44 5.30
C ILE A 212 -17.14 -6.98 5.21
N SER A 213 -16.74 -6.10 6.12
CA SER A 213 -17.21 -4.71 6.15
C SER A 213 -16.79 -3.91 4.93
N ALA A 214 -15.55 -4.07 4.47
CA ALA A 214 -15.08 -3.39 3.27
C ALA A 214 -15.72 -3.95 1.99
N SER A 215 -15.97 -5.27 1.92
CA SER A 215 -16.70 -5.85 0.78
C SER A 215 -18.14 -5.34 0.71
N GLN A 216 -18.79 -5.08 1.84
CA GLN A 216 -20.12 -4.45 1.87
C GLN A 216 -20.06 -2.98 1.44
N ALA A 217 -19.05 -2.23 1.93
CA ALA A 217 -18.89 -0.81 1.61
C ALA A 217 -18.45 -0.56 0.16
N LEU A 218 -17.76 -1.51 -0.46
CA LEU A 218 -17.19 -1.45 -1.81
C LEU A 218 -17.76 -2.55 -2.71
N HIS A 219 -19.03 -2.90 -2.50
CA HIS A 219 -19.67 -4.01 -3.22
C HIS A 219 -19.59 -3.86 -4.75
N GLU A 220 -19.69 -2.63 -5.27
CA GLU A 220 -19.57 -2.37 -6.70
C GLU A 220 -18.19 -2.73 -7.26
N VAL A 221 -17.15 -2.76 -6.40
CA VAL A 221 -15.76 -3.04 -6.81
C VAL A 221 -15.44 -4.52 -6.68
N VAL A 222 -15.76 -5.11 -5.52
CA VAL A 222 -15.33 -6.48 -5.15
C VAL A 222 -16.39 -7.54 -5.37
N LEU A 223 -17.67 -7.15 -5.54
CA LEU A 223 -18.79 -8.06 -5.79
C LEU A 223 -19.45 -7.81 -7.17
N ASP A 224 -18.84 -6.97 -8.03
CA ASP A 224 -19.29 -6.73 -9.40
C ASP A 224 -19.17 -8.02 -10.25
N ASP A 225 -19.75 -8.00 -11.46
CA ASP A 225 -19.73 -9.11 -12.39
C ASP A 225 -18.28 -9.51 -12.74
N HIS A 226 -17.85 -10.67 -12.24
CA HIS A 226 -16.51 -11.26 -12.41
C HIS A 226 -15.34 -10.33 -12.04
N PRO A 227 -15.20 -9.91 -10.76
CA PRO A 227 -14.14 -9.01 -10.34
C PRO A 227 -12.76 -9.67 -10.50
N ARG A 228 -11.83 -8.96 -11.16
CA ARG A 228 -10.47 -9.43 -11.43
C ARG A 228 -9.45 -8.44 -10.90
N LEU A 229 -8.56 -8.93 -10.06
CA LEU A 229 -7.47 -8.16 -9.47
C LEU A 229 -6.11 -8.69 -9.94
N LEU A 230 -5.25 -7.84 -10.50
CA LEU A 230 -3.83 -8.16 -10.62
C LEU A 230 -3.09 -7.67 -9.37
N LEU A 231 -2.68 -8.60 -8.53
CA LEU A 231 -2.00 -8.33 -7.27
C LEU A 231 -0.49 -8.34 -7.46
N PHE A 232 0.15 -7.19 -7.25
CA PHE A 232 1.59 -6.98 -7.36
C PHE A 232 2.18 -6.33 -6.11
N LEU A 233 1.32 -5.85 -5.19
CA LEU A 233 1.78 -5.31 -3.91
C LEU A 233 2.30 -6.45 -3.02
N PRO A 234 3.30 -6.19 -2.16
CA PRO A 234 3.86 -7.22 -1.27
C PRO A 234 2.82 -7.82 -0.33
N LEU A 235 2.63 -9.13 -0.37
CA LEU A 235 1.72 -9.86 0.54
C LEU A 235 2.20 -9.87 2.00
N ALA A 236 3.45 -9.50 2.25
CA ALA A 236 3.94 -9.20 3.59
C ALA A 236 3.24 -7.98 4.22
N HIS A 237 2.60 -7.12 3.42
CA HIS A 237 1.87 -5.94 3.89
C HIS A 237 0.38 -6.25 4.04
N CYS A 238 -0.24 -5.80 5.15
CA CYS A 238 -1.66 -6.03 5.45
C CYS A 238 -2.60 -5.60 4.33
N PHE A 239 -2.31 -4.50 3.61
CA PHE A 239 -3.14 -4.00 2.54
C PHE A 239 -3.28 -4.97 1.36
N ALA A 240 -2.17 -5.59 0.93
CA ALA A 240 -2.19 -6.60 -0.12
C ALA A 240 -2.89 -7.89 0.35
N ARG A 241 -2.68 -8.29 1.60
CA ARG A 241 -3.36 -9.46 2.20
C ARG A 241 -4.86 -9.24 2.32
N PHE A 242 -5.28 -8.09 2.83
CA PHE A 242 -6.69 -7.73 2.92
C PHE A 242 -7.38 -7.88 1.56
N ILE A 243 -6.83 -7.29 0.49
CA ILE A 243 -7.50 -7.33 -0.81
C ILE A 243 -7.45 -8.74 -1.43
N GLN A 244 -6.43 -9.55 -1.13
CA GLN A 244 -6.41 -10.97 -1.45
C GLN A 244 -7.59 -11.68 -0.78
N TYR A 245 -7.80 -11.45 0.51
CA TYR A 245 -8.90 -12.07 1.25
C TYR A 245 -10.27 -11.61 0.74
N ALA A 246 -10.44 -10.31 0.46
CA ALA A 246 -11.67 -9.78 -0.11
C ALA A 246 -11.99 -10.40 -1.48
N SER A 247 -10.98 -10.54 -2.35
CA SER A 247 -11.15 -11.19 -3.66
C SER A 247 -11.44 -12.68 -3.54
N ILE A 248 -10.80 -13.37 -2.58
CA ILE A 248 -11.04 -14.80 -2.34
C ILE A 248 -12.40 -15.04 -1.67
N ALA A 249 -12.85 -14.15 -0.80
CA ALA A 249 -14.17 -14.23 -0.17
C ALA A 249 -15.33 -13.96 -1.14
N SER A 250 -15.10 -13.24 -2.23
CA SER A 250 -16.08 -12.94 -3.28
C SER A 250 -16.38 -14.22 -4.11
N ASP A 251 -17.61 -14.36 -4.59
CA ASP A 251 -18.05 -15.57 -5.29
C ASP A 251 -17.32 -15.77 -6.63
N ASP A 252 -17.08 -14.69 -7.38
CA ASP A 252 -16.47 -14.72 -8.71
C ASP A 252 -15.09 -14.04 -8.77
N GLY A 253 -14.55 -13.61 -7.63
CA GLY A 253 -13.28 -12.90 -7.58
C GLY A 253 -12.11 -13.74 -8.08
N VAL A 254 -11.27 -13.14 -8.94
CA VAL A 254 -10.07 -13.78 -9.49
C VAL A 254 -8.83 -12.95 -9.15
N VAL A 255 -7.88 -13.55 -8.45
CA VAL A 255 -6.59 -12.92 -8.12
C VAL A 255 -5.51 -13.42 -9.07
N GLY A 256 -4.95 -12.52 -9.90
CA GLY A 256 -3.70 -12.77 -10.62
C GLY A 256 -2.51 -12.35 -9.77
N TYR A 257 -1.51 -13.21 -9.64
CA TYR A 257 -0.32 -12.92 -8.85
C TYR A 257 0.85 -12.52 -9.75
N LEU A 258 1.44 -11.35 -9.49
CA LEU A 258 2.57 -10.81 -10.25
C LEU A 258 3.78 -10.58 -9.32
N PRO A 259 4.81 -11.42 -9.40
CA PRO A 259 5.99 -11.32 -8.54
C PRO A 259 6.97 -10.20 -8.94
N ASP A 260 7.00 -9.79 -10.22
CA ASP A 260 7.90 -8.77 -10.74
C ASP A 260 7.13 -7.60 -11.36
N THR A 261 7.24 -6.45 -10.72
CA THR A 261 6.57 -5.20 -11.17
C THR A 261 7.19 -4.57 -12.42
N LYS A 262 8.36 -5.03 -12.88
CA LYS A 262 8.98 -4.54 -14.13
C LYS A 262 8.12 -4.81 -15.35
N THR A 263 7.28 -5.85 -15.30
CA THR A 263 6.37 -6.21 -16.39
C THR A 263 4.92 -5.80 -16.13
N LEU A 264 4.67 -4.90 -15.15
CA LEU A 264 3.32 -4.55 -14.70
C LEU A 264 2.41 -4.08 -15.84
N LEU A 265 2.82 -3.11 -16.66
CA LEU A 265 1.96 -2.56 -17.72
C LEU A 265 1.58 -3.58 -18.84
N PRO A 266 2.51 -4.40 -19.37
CA PRO A 266 2.14 -5.50 -20.26
C PRO A 266 1.21 -6.53 -19.60
N ASP A 267 1.44 -6.82 -18.32
CA ASP A 267 0.66 -7.81 -17.58
C ASP A 267 -0.76 -7.32 -17.25
N LEU A 268 -0.93 -6.04 -16.93
CA LEU A 268 -2.26 -5.42 -16.79
C LEU A 268 -3.09 -5.59 -18.07
N ARG A 269 -2.47 -5.41 -19.24
CA ARG A 269 -3.17 -5.58 -20.52
C ARG A 269 -3.56 -7.02 -20.82
N SER A 270 -2.69 -7.98 -20.46
CA SER A 270 -2.93 -9.40 -20.76
C SER A 270 -3.81 -10.10 -19.73
N PHE A 271 -3.79 -9.64 -18.47
CA PHE A 271 -4.63 -10.16 -17.40
C PHE A 271 -6.04 -9.59 -17.44
N GLU A 272 -6.20 -8.35 -17.93
CA GLU A 272 -7.47 -7.63 -18.03
C GLU A 272 -8.17 -7.46 -16.67
N PRO A 273 -7.55 -6.77 -15.68
CA PRO A 273 -8.21 -6.53 -14.40
C PRO A 273 -9.43 -5.64 -14.56
N THR A 274 -10.44 -5.83 -13.71
CA THR A 274 -11.61 -4.94 -13.61
C THR A 274 -11.40 -3.84 -12.59
N TYR A 275 -10.58 -4.11 -11.59
CA TYR A 275 -10.12 -3.10 -10.62
C TYR A 275 -8.64 -3.29 -10.30
N LEU A 276 -8.00 -2.21 -9.85
CA LEU A 276 -6.59 -2.21 -9.52
C LEU A 276 -6.38 -1.53 -8.17
N LEU A 277 -5.59 -2.18 -7.32
CA LEU A 277 -5.13 -1.62 -6.06
C LEU A 277 -3.68 -1.22 -6.19
N GLY A 278 -3.36 0.02 -5.83
CA GLY A 278 -1.99 0.53 -5.91
C GLY A 278 -1.67 1.58 -4.86
N VAL A 279 -0.42 1.98 -4.85
CA VAL A 279 0.06 3.19 -4.15
C VAL A 279 0.10 4.36 -5.14
N PRO A 280 0.12 5.63 -4.70
CA PRO A 280 0.10 6.79 -5.58
C PRO A 280 1.11 6.73 -6.73
N ARG A 281 2.32 6.27 -6.44
CA ARG A 281 3.42 6.16 -7.42
C ARG A 281 3.08 5.31 -8.66
N VAL A 282 2.25 4.30 -8.51
CA VAL A 282 1.79 3.47 -9.64
C VAL A 282 0.96 4.29 -10.62
N PHE A 283 0.04 5.09 -10.11
CA PHE A 283 -0.85 5.93 -10.91
C PHE A 283 -0.12 7.13 -11.50
N GLU A 284 0.84 7.71 -10.79
CA GLU A 284 1.75 8.73 -11.30
C GLU A 284 2.56 8.20 -12.49
N LYS A 285 3.15 7.02 -12.39
CA LYS A 285 3.90 6.39 -13.48
C LYS A 285 3.04 6.17 -14.72
N VAL A 286 1.80 5.75 -14.55
CA VAL A 286 0.86 5.58 -15.69
C VAL A 286 0.52 6.92 -16.33
N TYR A 287 0.23 7.95 -15.52
CA TYR A 287 -0.01 9.31 -16.01
C TYR A 287 1.22 9.86 -16.77
N ASN A 288 2.40 9.77 -16.17
CA ASN A 288 3.65 10.26 -16.75
C ASN A 288 3.99 9.50 -18.04
N ALA A 289 3.86 8.16 -18.06
CA ALA A 289 4.09 7.37 -19.26
C ALA A 289 3.15 7.77 -20.42
N ALA A 290 1.89 8.09 -20.12
CA ALA A 290 0.94 8.57 -21.13
C ALA A 290 1.32 9.97 -21.63
N SER A 291 1.69 10.88 -20.75
CA SER A 291 2.17 12.23 -21.07
C SER A 291 3.42 12.18 -21.94
N HIS A 292 4.41 11.39 -21.57
CA HIS A 292 5.66 11.21 -22.31
C HIS A 292 5.44 10.60 -23.70
N LYS A 293 4.56 9.61 -23.80
CA LYS A 293 4.21 9.03 -25.11
C LYS A 293 3.57 10.04 -26.06
N ALA A 294 2.85 11.03 -25.52
CA ALA A 294 2.30 12.14 -26.28
C ALA A 294 3.39 13.12 -26.77
N GLY A 295 4.52 13.25 -26.03
CA GLY A 295 5.69 14.05 -26.38
C GLY A 295 5.44 15.57 -26.29
N ALA A 296 6.42 16.37 -26.70
CA ALA A 296 6.35 17.83 -26.62
C ALA A 296 5.57 18.52 -27.76
N GLY A 297 5.18 17.79 -28.84
CA GLY A 297 4.50 18.34 -30.00
C GLY A 297 3.01 18.63 -29.77
N TRP A 298 2.25 18.66 -30.87
CA TRP A 298 0.80 18.91 -30.80
C TRP A 298 0.04 17.86 -29.98
N LYS A 299 0.50 16.61 -29.98
CA LYS A 299 -0.09 15.52 -29.16
C LYS A 299 0.13 15.76 -27.66
N GLY A 300 1.32 16.24 -27.25
CA GLY A 300 1.59 16.61 -25.87
C GLY A 300 0.71 17.78 -25.42
N ARG A 301 0.58 18.84 -26.24
CA ARG A 301 -0.36 19.95 -25.95
C ARG A 301 -1.81 19.46 -25.86
N LEU A 302 -2.20 18.48 -26.69
CA LEU A 302 -3.53 17.85 -26.62
C LEU A 302 -3.71 17.09 -25.31
N PHE A 303 -2.69 16.31 -24.88
CA PHE A 303 -2.73 15.57 -23.62
C PHE A 303 -2.89 16.51 -22.41
N VAL A 304 -2.09 17.59 -22.35
CA VAL A 304 -2.17 18.58 -21.27
C VAL A 304 -3.57 19.21 -21.19
N LYS A 305 -4.14 19.61 -22.34
CA LYS A 305 -5.51 20.15 -22.38
C LYS A 305 -6.55 19.13 -21.97
N ALA A 306 -6.43 17.88 -22.42
CA ALA A 306 -7.33 16.82 -22.05
C ALA A 306 -7.25 16.51 -20.54
N ALA A 307 -6.03 16.49 -19.98
CA ALA A 307 -5.83 16.27 -18.55
C ALA A 307 -6.45 17.39 -17.70
N GLU A 308 -6.30 18.65 -18.12
CA GLU A 308 -6.93 19.76 -17.40
C GLU A 308 -8.45 19.74 -17.55
N ALA A 309 -8.99 19.44 -18.73
CA ALA A 309 -10.42 19.29 -18.93
C ALA A 309 -11.01 18.17 -18.06
N ALA A 310 -10.27 17.05 -17.87
CA ALA A 310 -10.67 15.97 -16.95
C ALA A 310 -10.72 16.46 -15.49
N ARG A 311 -9.72 17.20 -15.02
CA ARG A 311 -9.71 17.76 -13.66
C ARG A 311 -10.86 18.74 -13.43
N VAL A 312 -11.09 19.64 -14.36
CA VAL A 312 -12.22 20.59 -14.31
C VAL A 312 -13.54 19.84 -14.27
N TRP A 313 -13.70 18.84 -15.13
CA TRP A 313 -14.89 17.98 -15.13
C TRP A 313 -15.15 17.38 -13.76
N SER A 314 -14.15 16.71 -13.19
CA SER A 314 -14.26 16.08 -11.89
C SER A 314 -14.53 17.06 -10.75
N ARG A 315 -13.91 18.26 -10.75
CA ARG A 315 -14.19 19.30 -9.75
C ARG A 315 -15.62 19.78 -9.80
N LYS A 316 -16.19 19.94 -10.99
CA LYS A 316 -17.60 20.33 -11.17
C LYS A 316 -18.55 19.23 -10.66
N GLU A 317 -18.26 17.96 -10.98
CA GLU A 317 -19.05 16.84 -10.42
C GLU A 317 -19.05 16.85 -8.89
N GLN A 318 -17.88 17.06 -8.27
CA GLN A 318 -17.74 17.15 -6.81
C GLN A 318 -18.49 18.36 -6.22
N ALA A 319 -18.56 19.47 -6.96
CA ALA A 319 -19.31 20.67 -6.55
C ALA A 319 -20.83 20.58 -6.83
N GLY A 320 -21.31 19.49 -7.45
CA GLY A 320 -22.70 19.37 -7.88
C GLY A 320 -23.09 20.33 -9.02
N GLU A 321 -22.09 20.86 -9.75
CA GLU A 321 -22.32 21.79 -10.85
C GLU A 321 -22.67 21.07 -12.15
N GLN A 322 -23.55 21.66 -12.94
CA GLN A 322 -23.91 21.12 -14.26
C GLN A 322 -22.84 21.42 -15.31
N HIS A 323 -22.60 20.45 -16.19
CA HIS A 323 -21.73 20.60 -17.33
C HIS A 323 -22.43 21.30 -18.49
N THR A 324 -21.73 22.21 -19.14
CA THR A 324 -22.20 22.88 -20.36
C THR A 324 -22.12 21.93 -21.57
N PHE A 325 -22.92 22.20 -22.60
CA PHE A 325 -22.84 21.45 -23.86
C PHE A 325 -21.44 21.46 -24.48
N ALA A 326 -20.70 22.58 -24.35
CA ALA A 326 -19.33 22.69 -24.84
C ALA A 326 -18.39 21.73 -24.09
N GLU A 327 -18.47 21.64 -22.77
CA GLU A 327 -17.69 20.73 -21.95
C GLU A 327 -18.01 19.25 -22.23
N ILE A 328 -19.28 18.92 -22.44
CA ILE A 328 -19.72 17.57 -22.82
C ILE A 328 -19.12 17.19 -24.18
N ALA A 329 -19.19 18.09 -25.18
CA ALA A 329 -18.61 17.86 -26.50
C ALA A 329 -17.08 17.74 -26.45
N GLU A 330 -16.42 18.58 -25.64
CA GLU A 330 -14.98 18.55 -25.45
C GLU A 330 -14.55 17.24 -24.76
N ARG A 331 -15.25 16.80 -23.73
CA ARG A 331 -15.00 15.51 -23.06
C ARG A 331 -15.15 14.34 -24.03
N ALA A 332 -16.19 14.30 -24.85
CA ALA A 332 -16.40 13.26 -25.86
C ALA A 332 -15.25 13.18 -26.88
N LYS A 333 -14.71 14.35 -27.26
CA LYS A 333 -13.50 14.42 -28.11
C LYS A 333 -12.28 13.83 -27.42
N TYR A 334 -12.03 14.19 -26.16
CA TYR A 334 -10.88 13.69 -25.41
C TYR A 334 -11.05 12.22 -25.02
N GLU A 335 -12.28 11.74 -24.85
CA GLU A 335 -12.56 10.31 -24.63
C GLU A 335 -11.93 9.44 -25.73
N THR A 336 -12.13 9.81 -26.98
CA THR A 336 -11.60 9.04 -28.13
C THR A 336 -10.10 9.22 -28.31
N LEU A 337 -9.59 10.43 -28.10
CA LEU A 337 -8.20 10.78 -28.44
C LEU A 337 -7.20 10.48 -27.30
N VAL A 338 -7.64 10.51 -26.03
CA VAL A 338 -6.75 10.47 -24.86
C VAL A 338 -7.24 9.47 -23.81
N TYR A 339 -8.45 9.66 -23.26
CA TYR A 339 -8.87 8.99 -22.02
C TYR A 339 -8.93 7.47 -22.17
N ARG A 340 -9.50 6.97 -23.28
CA ARG A 340 -9.54 5.53 -23.58
C ARG A 340 -8.14 4.91 -23.63
N THR A 341 -7.14 5.66 -24.13
CA THR A 341 -5.76 5.18 -24.21
C THR A 341 -5.12 5.08 -22.83
N VAL A 342 -5.39 6.06 -21.94
CA VAL A 342 -4.87 6.05 -20.56
C VAL A 342 -5.49 4.91 -19.75
N ARG A 343 -6.82 4.79 -19.78
CA ARG A 343 -7.51 3.67 -19.11
C ARG A 343 -7.04 2.31 -19.64
N GLY A 344 -6.90 2.18 -20.95
CA GLY A 344 -6.40 0.95 -21.59
C GLY A 344 -4.96 0.58 -21.22
N ALA A 345 -4.15 1.52 -20.68
CA ALA A 345 -2.83 1.21 -20.14
C ALA A 345 -2.92 0.44 -18.80
N LEU A 346 -3.97 0.68 -18.02
CA LEU A 346 -4.27 -0.04 -16.78
C LEU A 346 -5.03 -1.36 -17.01
N GLY A 347 -5.46 -1.60 -18.25
CA GLY A 347 -6.21 -2.78 -18.66
C GLY A 347 -7.50 -2.43 -19.41
N PRO A 348 -7.89 -3.19 -20.45
CA PRO A 348 -9.05 -2.86 -21.27
C PRO A 348 -10.39 -2.97 -20.51
N LYS A 349 -10.43 -3.72 -19.41
CA LYS A 349 -11.63 -3.95 -18.60
C LYS A 349 -11.65 -3.16 -17.28
N ILE A 350 -10.67 -2.29 -17.05
CA ILE A 350 -10.57 -1.53 -15.82
C ILE A 350 -11.80 -0.63 -15.61
N LYS A 351 -12.44 -0.75 -14.45
CA LYS A 351 -13.62 0.03 -14.06
C LYS A 351 -13.31 0.94 -12.87
N TYR A 352 -12.47 0.48 -11.94
CA TYR A 352 -12.15 1.18 -10.69
C TYR A 352 -10.66 1.09 -10.37
N VAL A 353 -10.16 2.10 -9.70
CA VAL A 353 -8.82 2.06 -9.09
C VAL A 353 -8.92 2.44 -7.62
N ALA A 354 -8.17 1.73 -6.78
CA ALA A 354 -8.07 2.05 -5.36
C ALA A 354 -6.63 2.42 -5.02
N CYS A 355 -6.47 3.50 -4.26
CA CYS A 355 -5.19 4.05 -3.86
C CYS A 355 -5.11 4.15 -2.34
N GLY A 356 -4.00 3.72 -1.77
CA GLY A 356 -3.79 3.80 -0.33
C GLY A 356 -2.32 3.69 0.06
N GLY A 357 -2.08 3.78 1.36
CA GLY A 357 -0.75 3.59 1.92
C GLY A 357 0.18 4.82 1.88
N ALA A 358 -0.15 5.86 1.13
CA ALA A 358 0.54 7.15 1.11
C ALA A 358 -0.45 8.26 0.69
N PRO A 359 -0.13 9.55 0.94
CA PRO A 359 -0.95 10.66 0.47
C PRO A 359 -1.11 10.65 -1.05
N LEU A 360 -2.31 10.97 -1.53
CA LEU A 360 -2.66 11.03 -2.95
C LEU A 360 -2.86 12.48 -3.38
N SER A 361 -2.17 12.89 -4.43
CA SER A 361 -2.35 14.22 -5.02
C SER A 361 -3.79 14.43 -5.48
N LEU A 362 -4.43 15.54 -5.07
CA LEU A 362 -5.77 15.93 -5.48
C LEU A 362 -5.91 16.03 -7.00
N ASP A 363 -4.89 16.56 -7.68
CA ASP A 363 -4.89 16.70 -9.14
C ASP A 363 -4.89 15.35 -9.84
N LEU A 364 -4.19 14.37 -9.27
CA LEU A 364 -4.16 13.00 -9.79
C LEU A 364 -5.51 12.31 -9.58
N ALA A 365 -6.11 12.46 -8.40
CA ALA A 365 -7.44 11.93 -8.10
C ALA A 365 -8.50 12.52 -9.04
N HIS A 366 -8.53 13.85 -9.19
CA HIS A 366 -9.43 14.53 -10.13
C HIS A 366 -9.20 14.12 -11.58
N PHE A 367 -7.93 13.91 -11.99
CA PHE A 367 -7.63 13.43 -13.33
C PHE A 367 -8.25 12.06 -13.60
N TYR A 368 -7.99 11.07 -12.73
CA TYR A 368 -8.52 9.72 -12.91
C TYR A 368 -10.05 9.68 -12.85
N ASN A 369 -10.65 10.38 -11.90
CA ASN A 369 -12.11 10.50 -11.83
C ASN A 369 -12.68 11.15 -13.09
N GLY A 370 -12.09 12.25 -13.56
CA GLY A 370 -12.55 12.98 -14.75
C GLY A 370 -12.42 12.22 -16.07
N ILE A 371 -11.45 11.29 -16.18
CA ILE A 371 -11.38 10.39 -17.33
C ILE A 371 -12.34 9.20 -17.23
N GLY A 372 -13.25 9.17 -16.23
CA GLY A 372 -14.23 8.12 -16.04
C GLY A 372 -13.66 6.85 -15.41
N LEU A 373 -12.64 6.98 -14.56
CA LEU A 373 -12.06 5.89 -13.77
C LEU A 373 -12.05 6.33 -12.29
N PRO A 374 -13.14 6.04 -11.54
CA PRO A 374 -13.24 6.44 -10.15
C PRO A 374 -12.06 5.95 -9.34
N MET A 375 -11.39 6.88 -8.64
CA MET A 375 -10.26 6.58 -7.77
C MET A 375 -10.71 6.59 -6.32
N ILE A 376 -10.80 5.40 -5.75
CA ILE A 376 -11.16 5.17 -4.35
C ILE A 376 -9.92 5.40 -3.51
N GLN A 377 -9.99 6.23 -2.50
CA GLN A 377 -8.90 6.45 -1.56
C GLN A 377 -9.16 5.70 -0.26
N GLY A 378 -8.18 4.90 0.18
CA GLY A 378 -8.24 4.17 1.44
C GLY A 378 -7.18 4.64 2.42
N TYR A 379 -7.56 4.69 3.70
CA TYR A 379 -6.71 5.03 4.83
C TYR A 379 -6.68 3.89 5.83
N GLY A 380 -5.50 3.61 6.36
CA GLY A 380 -5.29 2.64 7.42
C GLY A 380 -3.82 2.40 7.67
N MET A 381 -3.57 1.56 8.64
CA MET A 381 -2.24 1.20 9.11
C MET A 381 -2.18 -0.30 9.42
N THR A 382 -0.99 -0.83 9.69
CA THR A 382 -0.86 -2.24 10.05
C THR A 382 -1.69 -2.57 11.28
N GLU A 383 -1.74 -1.65 12.23
CA GLU A 383 -2.49 -1.73 13.48
C GLU A 383 -4.02 -1.74 13.29
N THR A 384 -4.50 -1.49 12.07
CA THR A 384 -5.92 -1.62 11.70
C THR A 384 -6.19 -2.74 10.69
N ALA A 385 -5.26 -3.67 10.51
CA ALA A 385 -5.33 -4.81 9.58
C ALA A 385 -5.59 -4.43 8.12
N ALA A 386 -5.25 -3.24 7.66
CA ALA A 386 -5.42 -2.63 6.34
C ALA A 386 -6.44 -1.48 6.36
N PRO A 387 -7.30 -1.20 5.34
CA PRO A 387 -8.04 0.05 5.33
C PRO A 387 -8.99 0.11 6.53
N PHE A 388 -8.89 1.19 7.28
CA PHE A 388 -9.84 1.54 8.33
C PHE A 388 -10.99 2.37 7.77
N ALA A 389 -10.70 3.20 6.79
CA ALA A 389 -11.65 4.04 6.07
C ALA A 389 -11.37 3.98 4.57
N ALA A 390 -12.40 4.20 3.77
CA ALA A 390 -12.27 4.34 2.33
C ALA A 390 -13.40 5.23 1.76
N THR A 391 -13.12 5.98 0.69
CA THR A 391 -14.17 6.57 -0.14
C THR A 391 -14.92 5.45 -0.86
N ARG A 392 -16.18 5.68 -1.22
CA ARG A 392 -17.03 4.71 -1.92
C ARG A 392 -17.26 5.17 -3.36
N VAL A 393 -17.67 4.26 -4.24
CA VAL A 393 -18.00 4.65 -5.63
C VAL A 393 -19.13 5.67 -5.67
N THR A 394 -20.14 5.48 -4.82
CA THR A 394 -21.32 6.35 -4.72
C THR A 394 -21.12 7.57 -3.80
N ASP A 395 -20.03 7.60 -3.04
CA ASP A 395 -19.67 8.64 -2.08
C ASP A 395 -18.15 8.87 -2.11
N ASN A 396 -17.68 9.36 -3.27
CA ASN A 396 -16.26 9.57 -3.53
C ASN A 396 -15.90 11.05 -3.37
N VAL A 397 -15.76 11.50 -2.14
CA VAL A 397 -15.35 12.88 -1.82
C VAL A 397 -13.83 13.01 -1.93
N ILE A 398 -13.36 13.58 -3.07
CA ILE A 398 -11.93 13.77 -3.33
C ILE A 398 -11.34 14.78 -2.34
N GLY A 399 -10.21 14.44 -1.74
CA GLY A 399 -9.57 15.21 -0.65
C GLY A 399 -9.81 14.61 0.72
N THR A 400 -10.69 13.62 0.81
CA THR A 400 -10.90 12.83 2.02
C THR A 400 -10.39 11.40 1.82
N VAL A 401 -10.27 10.66 2.91
CA VAL A 401 -10.03 9.21 2.87
C VAL A 401 -11.31 8.41 3.13
N GLY A 402 -12.45 9.06 2.98
CA GLY A 402 -13.78 8.49 3.15
C GLY A 402 -14.20 8.29 4.60
N GLN A 403 -15.27 7.55 4.78
CA GLN A 403 -15.82 7.19 6.08
C GLN A 403 -15.19 5.91 6.63
N PRO A 404 -15.19 5.70 7.97
CA PRO A 404 -14.77 4.42 8.56
C PRO A 404 -15.55 3.23 7.99
N ALA A 405 -14.93 2.06 8.00
CA ALA A 405 -15.63 0.83 7.64
C ALA A 405 -16.82 0.58 8.59
N PRO A 406 -17.93 -0.02 8.11
CA PRO A 406 -19.08 -0.34 8.97
C PRO A 406 -18.68 -1.05 10.27
N GLY A 407 -19.26 -0.63 11.40
CA GLY A 407 -18.93 -1.14 12.73
C GLY A 407 -17.68 -0.51 13.37
N SER A 408 -17.10 0.51 12.74
CA SER A 408 -15.95 1.26 13.25
C SER A 408 -16.30 2.69 13.61
N SER A 409 -15.55 3.26 14.56
CA SER A 409 -15.74 4.61 15.08
C SER A 409 -14.43 5.39 15.03
N ILE A 410 -14.55 6.70 14.85
CA ILE A 410 -13.43 7.65 14.85
C ILE A 410 -13.73 8.80 15.80
N ARG A 411 -12.70 9.40 16.37
CA ARG A 411 -12.80 10.68 17.08
C ARG A 411 -11.50 11.49 16.91
N ILE A 412 -11.61 12.78 17.11
CA ILE A 412 -10.48 13.71 17.14
C ILE A 412 -10.18 14.09 18.59
N SER A 413 -8.94 13.91 19.03
CA SER A 413 -8.50 14.35 20.35
C SER A 413 -8.38 15.88 20.43
N ASP A 414 -8.21 16.42 21.65
CA ASP A 414 -7.99 17.85 21.87
C ASP A 414 -6.74 18.38 21.14
N GLU A 415 -5.78 17.50 20.87
CA GLU A 415 -4.55 17.82 20.12
C GLU A 415 -4.71 17.66 18.60
N GLY A 416 -5.91 17.31 18.12
CA GLY A 416 -6.19 17.08 16.70
C GLY A 416 -5.80 15.68 16.19
N GLU A 417 -5.43 14.74 17.09
CA GLU A 417 -5.09 13.37 16.71
C GLU A 417 -6.33 12.55 16.35
N LEU A 418 -6.31 11.89 15.19
CA LEU A 418 -7.28 10.88 14.84
C LEU A 418 -7.12 9.65 15.74
N GLN A 419 -8.18 9.26 16.43
CA GLN A 419 -8.26 8.04 17.23
C GLN A 419 -9.34 7.14 16.67
N VAL A 420 -9.07 5.83 16.64
CA VAL A 420 -9.93 4.87 15.95
C VAL A 420 -10.29 3.70 16.86
N LYS A 421 -11.48 3.14 16.66
CA LYS A 421 -11.99 1.97 17.39
C LYS A 421 -12.82 1.11 16.45
N GLY A 422 -12.53 -0.20 16.43
CA GLY A 422 -13.25 -1.14 15.57
C GLY A 422 -12.73 -2.57 15.71
N PRO A 423 -13.46 -3.55 15.15
CA PRO A 423 -13.10 -4.96 15.25
C PRO A 423 -11.83 -5.33 14.50
N ASN A 424 -11.38 -4.49 13.56
CA ASN A 424 -10.15 -4.65 12.79
C ASN A 424 -8.92 -4.03 13.46
N VAL A 425 -9.05 -3.39 14.63
CA VAL A 425 -7.93 -2.84 15.41
C VAL A 425 -7.15 -4.00 16.04
N PHE A 426 -5.83 -3.95 15.93
CA PHE A 426 -4.90 -4.98 16.38
C PHE A 426 -4.95 -5.25 17.88
N ARG A 427 -4.40 -6.40 18.27
CA ARG A 427 -4.33 -6.81 19.67
C ARG A 427 -3.29 -6.03 20.48
N GLY A 428 -2.19 -5.65 19.83
CA GLY A 428 -1.06 -4.96 20.45
C GLY A 428 0.25 -5.26 19.73
N TYR A 429 1.37 -4.79 20.28
CA TYR A 429 2.71 -5.06 19.75
C TYR A 429 3.32 -6.28 20.46
N HIS A 430 3.78 -7.23 19.67
CA HIS A 430 4.42 -8.47 20.11
C HIS A 430 5.61 -8.18 21.03
N ASN A 431 5.63 -8.82 22.20
CA ASN A 431 6.66 -8.64 23.24
C ASN A 431 6.90 -7.18 23.71
N LEU A 432 6.00 -6.25 23.42
CA LEU A 432 6.14 -4.83 23.74
C LEU A 432 4.91 -4.26 24.48
N PRO A 433 4.63 -4.71 25.73
CA PRO A 433 3.41 -4.31 26.46
C PRO A 433 3.37 -2.79 26.74
N GLU A 434 4.52 -2.16 27.00
CA GLU A 434 4.59 -0.71 27.22
C GLU A 434 4.21 0.06 25.95
N LYS A 435 4.72 -0.37 24.77
CA LYS A 435 4.36 0.24 23.49
C LYS A 435 2.91 -0.01 23.11
N THR A 436 2.36 -1.13 23.51
CA THR A 436 0.93 -1.42 23.37
C THR A 436 0.10 -0.46 24.23
N SER A 437 0.47 -0.27 25.49
CA SER A 437 -0.21 0.69 26.37
C SER A 437 -0.14 2.13 25.84
N GLU A 438 1.02 2.56 25.30
CA GLU A 438 1.19 3.87 24.66
C GLU A 438 0.30 4.06 23.41
N ALA A 439 0.03 2.97 22.68
CA ALA A 439 -0.76 3.01 21.45
C ALA A 439 -2.26 3.19 21.71
N PHE A 440 -2.74 2.91 22.91
CA PHE A 440 -4.14 3.04 23.26
C PHE A 440 -4.38 4.14 24.28
N THR A 441 -5.57 4.72 24.22
CA THR A 441 -6.09 5.59 25.28
C THR A 441 -6.63 4.74 26.43
N ALA A 442 -6.86 5.36 27.61
CA ALA A 442 -7.39 4.66 28.78
C ALA A 442 -8.79 4.05 28.53
N ASP A 443 -9.57 4.60 27.61
CA ASP A 443 -10.90 4.13 27.19
C ASP A 443 -10.88 3.24 25.93
N GLY A 444 -9.66 2.80 25.51
CA GLY A 444 -9.46 1.76 24.51
C GLY A 444 -9.52 2.20 23.04
N TRP A 445 -9.27 3.47 22.73
CA TRP A 445 -9.11 3.96 21.37
C TRP A 445 -7.66 3.83 20.93
N LEU A 446 -7.44 3.35 19.71
CA LEU A 446 -6.11 3.34 19.09
C LEU A 446 -5.72 4.77 18.69
N ARG A 447 -4.55 5.21 19.13
CA ARG A 447 -3.90 6.45 18.69
C ARG A 447 -3.22 6.20 17.35
N THR A 448 -3.63 6.92 16.31
CA THR A 448 -3.03 6.71 14.97
C THR A 448 -1.72 7.45 14.78
N GLY A 449 -1.51 8.52 15.54
CA GLY A 449 -0.41 9.47 15.34
C GLY A 449 -0.62 10.37 14.12
N ASP A 450 -1.76 10.28 13.44
CA ASP A 450 -2.13 11.15 12.32
C ASP A 450 -3.06 12.26 12.81
N LEU A 451 -2.90 13.46 12.26
CA LEU A 451 -3.78 14.59 12.47
C LEU A 451 -4.89 14.57 11.42
N ALA A 452 -6.11 14.83 11.83
CA ALA A 452 -7.26 14.80 10.93
C ALA A 452 -8.39 15.75 11.37
N GLU A 453 -9.30 15.95 10.44
CA GLU A 453 -10.60 16.58 10.63
C GLU A 453 -11.69 15.61 10.17
N ILE A 454 -12.90 15.76 10.72
CA ILE A 454 -14.09 14.99 10.32
C ILE A 454 -15.12 16.00 9.82
N ASP A 455 -15.59 15.85 8.57
CA ASP A 455 -16.65 16.70 8.04
C ASP A 455 -18.03 16.34 8.64
N ASP A 456 -19.06 17.03 8.21
CA ASP A 456 -20.42 16.87 8.77
C ASP A 456 -21.09 15.56 8.32
N GLU A 457 -20.55 14.88 7.29
CA GLU A 457 -20.97 13.56 6.79
C GLU A 457 -20.11 12.41 7.35
N GLY A 458 -19.04 12.71 8.10
CA GLY A 458 -18.17 11.70 8.71
C GLY A 458 -16.99 11.26 7.84
N HIS A 459 -16.68 12.00 6.76
CA HIS A 459 -15.46 11.75 6.00
C HIS A 459 -14.24 12.29 6.74
N ILE A 460 -13.16 11.55 6.66
CA ILE A 460 -11.89 11.87 7.31
C ILE A 460 -11.01 12.65 6.34
N ILE A 461 -10.50 13.79 6.78
CA ILE A 461 -9.51 14.61 6.08
C ILE A 461 -8.21 14.52 6.85
N ILE A 462 -7.20 13.82 6.32
CA ILE A 462 -5.87 13.71 6.95
C ILE A 462 -5.12 15.01 6.67
N THR A 463 -4.70 15.70 7.74
CA THR A 463 -4.02 17.00 7.67
C THR A 463 -2.52 16.92 7.96
N GLY A 464 -2.05 15.78 8.52
CA GLY A 464 -0.62 15.60 8.81
C GLY A 464 -0.33 14.40 9.70
N ARG A 465 0.91 14.34 10.17
CA ARG A 465 1.37 13.39 11.20
C ARG A 465 1.98 14.13 12.36
N ILE A 466 1.64 13.75 13.58
CA ILE A 466 2.16 14.36 14.81
C ILE A 466 3.70 14.33 14.82
N LYS A 467 4.30 13.19 14.46
CA LYS A 467 5.76 13.00 14.46
C LYS A 467 6.49 13.70 13.31
N ASP A 468 5.77 14.09 12.26
CA ASP A 468 6.34 14.74 11.08
C ASP A 468 6.20 16.26 11.12
N ILE A 469 5.48 16.80 12.13
CA ILE A 469 5.40 18.25 12.33
C ILE A 469 6.79 18.79 12.60
N ILE A 470 7.17 19.79 11.82
CA ILE A 470 8.41 20.53 11.96
C ILE A 470 8.16 21.70 12.90
N ILE A 471 8.93 21.77 13.98
CA ILE A 471 8.91 22.91 14.90
C ILE A 471 10.12 23.78 14.60
N THR A 472 9.91 24.91 13.91
CA THR A 472 11.00 25.83 13.59
C THR A 472 11.62 26.43 14.84
N ALA A 473 12.85 26.97 14.73
CA ALA A 473 13.50 27.67 15.84
C ALA A 473 12.67 28.85 16.38
N GLY A 474 11.77 29.41 15.57
CA GLY A 474 10.80 30.45 15.99
C GLY A 474 9.55 29.90 16.69
N GLY A 475 9.45 28.58 16.93
CA GLY A 475 8.31 27.95 17.58
C GLY A 475 7.07 27.76 16.67
N LYS A 476 7.20 27.92 15.36
CA LYS A 476 6.09 27.70 14.42
C LYS A 476 5.99 26.22 14.06
N ASN A 477 4.82 25.63 14.24
CA ASN A 477 4.49 24.30 13.77
C ASN A 477 4.19 24.34 12.26
N VAL A 478 4.82 23.47 11.50
CA VAL A 478 4.67 23.37 10.04
C VAL A 478 4.42 21.92 9.66
N SER A 479 3.28 21.66 8.99
CA SER A 479 3.02 20.38 8.35
C SER A 479 3.80 20.30 7.04
N PRO A 480 4.73 19.34 6.86
CA PRO A 480 5.52 19.25 5.64
C PRO A 480 4.72 18.73 4.44
N ILE A 481 3.70 17.90 4.68
CA ILE A 481 2.97 17.16 3.63
C ILE A 481 2.41 18.05 2.52
N PRO A 482 1.67 19.15 2.79
CA PRO A 482 1.10 19.97 1.72
C PRO A 482 2.17 20.62 0.83
N LEU A 483 3.32 20.98 1.40
CA LEU A 483 4.45 21.54 0.66
C LEU A 483 5.12 20.47 -0.22
N GLU A 484 5.35 19.29 0.33
CA GLU A 484 5.97 18.16 -0.36
C GLU A 484 5.13 17.68 -1.53
N GLU A 485 3.82 17.57 -1.34
CA GLU A 485 2.88 17.16 -2.39
C GLU A 485 2.85 18.15 -3.56
N GLU A 486 2.87 19.45 -3.26
CA GLU A 486 2.85 20.46 -4.32
C GLU A 486 4.18 20.48 -5.10
N ILE A 487 5.32 20.35 -4.43
CA ILE A 487 6.64 20.30 -5.07
C ILE A 487 6.80 19.00 -5.88
N ALA A 488 6.30 17.88 -5.38
CA ALA A 488 6.34 16.59 -6.06
C ALA A 488 5.51 16.53 -7.37
N LYS A 489 4.63 17.53 -7.62
CA LYS A 489 3.95 17.67 -8.92
C LYS A 489 4.90 18.07 -10.06
N CYS A 490 6.11 18.52 -9.75
CA CYS A 490 7.13 18.82 -10.74
C CYS A 490 7.50 17.54 -11.50
N PRO A 491 7.39 17.52 -12.85
CA PRO A 491 7.56 16.28 -13.64
C PRO A 491 8.92 15.60 -13.49
N ILE A 492 9.96 16.36 -13.11
CA ILE A 492 11.32 15.84 -12.95
C ILE A 492 11.68 15.50 -11.50
N VAL A 493 10.75 15.66 -10.56
CA VAL A 493 10.94 15.36 -9.14
C VAL A 493 10.46 13.94 -8.84
N GLU A 494 11.29 13.15 -8.18
CA GLU A 494 10.90 11.82 -7.68
C GLU A 494 10.39 11.89 -6.24
N HIS A 495 11.15 12.53 -5.37
CA HIS A 495 10.77 12.75 -3.97
C HIS A 495 11.11 14.18 -3.54
N CYS A 496 10.29 14.72 -2.66
CA CYS A 496 10.56 15.95 -1.93
C CYS A 496 10.44 15.68 -0.44
N VAL A 497 11.40 16.15 0.35
CA VAL A 497 11.38 16.09 1.82
C VAL A 497 11.64 17.48 2.37
N VAL A 498 10.65 18.03 3.04
CA VAL A 498 10.72 19.32 3.72
C VAL A 498 11.47 19.16 5.04
N VAL A 499 12.44 20.04 5.29
CA VAL A 499 13.30 20.04 6.46
C VAL A 499 13.26 21.41 7.17
N GLY A 500 13.49 21.45 8.47
CA GLY A 500 13.42 22.73 9.20
C GLY A 500 13.24 22.60 10.70
N ASP A 501 13.26 21.39 11.23
CA ASP A 501 13.11 21.18 12.67
C ASP A 501 14.24 21.84 13.44
N GLN A 502 13.89 22.70 14.42
CA GLN A 502 14.80 23.54 15.18
C GLN A 502 15.69 24.47 14.31
N ARG A 503 15.28 24.75 13.06
CA ARG A 503 16.02 25.61 12.12
C ARG A 503 15.33 26.96 11.94
N PRO A 504 16.05 28.00 11.47
CA PRO A 504 15.51 29.36 11.34
C PRO A 504 14.45 29.51 10.26
N PHE A 505 14.36 28.59 9.31
CA PHE A 505 13.38 28.59 8.21
C PHE A 505 13.19 27.17 7.65
N ILE A 506 12.16 26.99 6.83
CA ILE A 506 11.85 25.75 6.15
C ILE A 506 12.66 25.64 4.85
N GLY A 507 13.32 24.50 4.66
CA GLY A 507 14.00 24.10 3.45
C GLY A 507 13.42 22.82 2.83
N ALA A 508 13.91 22.40 1.67
CA ALA A 508 13.51 21.14 1.04
C ALA A 508 14.70 20.42 0.41
N LEU A 509 14.68 19.09 0.48
CA LEU A 509 15.53 18.19 -0.28
C LEU A 509 14.71 17.59 -1.43
N VAL A 510 15.26 17.55 -2.63
CA VAL A 510 14.57 17.07 -3.82
C VAL A 510 15.45 16.04 -4.54
N THR A 511 14.89 14.87 -4.87
CA THR A 511 15.53 13.90 -5.77
C THR A 511 14.90 13.99 -7.15
N LEU A 512 15.69 13.68 -8.19
CA LEU A 512 15.25 13.76 -9.58
C LEU A 512 14.79 12.39 -10.08
N ASP A 513 13.69 12.32 -10.84
CA ASP A 513 13.20 11.09 -11.46
C ASP A 513 14.00 10.78 -12.74
N PRO A 514 14.82 9.72 -12.79
CA PRO A 514 15.65 9.40 -13.94
C PRO A 514 14.85 9.13 -15.22
N GLU A 515 13.67 8.51 -15.10
CA GLU A 515 12.82 8.19 -16.24
C GLU A 515 12.25 9.47 -16.88
N SER A 516 11.77 10.39 -16.04
CA SER A 516 11.24 11.67 -16.47
C SER A 516 12.33 12.59 -17.00
N LEU A 517 13.51 12.60 -16.36
CA LEU A 517 14.68 13.36 -16.83
C LEU A 517 15.12 12.96 -18.24
N ALA A 518 15.17 11.65 -18.54
CA ALA A 518 15.57 11.16 -19.86
C ALA A 518 14.72 11.75 -21.00
N LEU A 519 13.52 12.19 -20.69
CA LEU A 519 12.57 12.78 -21.63
C LEU A 519 12.55 14.31 -21.57
N TRP A 520 12.71 14.87 -20.37
CA TRP A 520 12.70 16.31 -20.13
C TRP A 520 13.98 17.00 -20.66
N LEU A 521 15.16 16.39 -20.46
CA LEU A 521 16.46 16.95 -20.82
C LEU A 521 16.57 17.30 -22.31
N PRO A 522 16.24 16.39 -23.27
CA PRO A 522 16.32 16.71 -24.69
C PRO A 522 15.37 17.84 -25.11
N ALA A 523 14.20 17.92 -24.47
CA ALA A 523 13.23 18.99 -24.74
C ALA A 523 13.72 20.36 -24.31
N HIS A 524 14.71 20.42 -23.40
CA HIS A 524 15.34 21.64 -22.89
C HIS A 524 16.78 21.82 -23.39
N GLY A 525 17.19 21.09 -24.45
CA GLY A 525 18.51 21.21 -25.06
C GLY A 525 19.67 20.65 -24.24
N LEU A 526 19.36 19.77 -23.26
CA LEU A 526 20.34 19.12 -22.41
C LEU A 526 20.55 17.67 -22.85
N SER A 527 21.76 17.13 -22.65
CA SER A 527 22.07 15.73 -22.94
C SER A 527 21.52 14.80 -21.87
N THR A 528 20.96 13.67 -22.29
CA THR A 528 20.55 12.58 -21.37
C THR A 528 21.72 11.91 -20.65
N GLU A 529 22.94 12.12 -21.14
CA GLU A 529 24.17 11.63 -20.52
C GLU A 529 24.75 12.59 -19.47
N THR A 530 24.06 13.74 -19.22
CA THR A 530 24.54 14.69 -18.21
C THR A 530 24.49 14.06 -16.83
N PRO A 531 25.61 13.99 -16.09
CA PRO A 531 25.66 13.42 -14.75
C PRO A 531 24.72 14.14 -13.79
N VAL A 532 24.12 13.39 -12.83
CA VAL A 532 23.10 13.91 -11.90
C VAL A 532 23.65 15.03 -11.02
N ASP A 533 24.91 14.97 -10.62
CA ASP A 533 25.60 16.03 -9.86
C ASP A 533 25.64 17.37 -10.62
N ARG A 534 25.80 17.34 -11.94
CA ARG A 534 25.71 18.53 -12.80
C ARG A 534 24.27 18.98 -13.00
N LEU A 535 23.32 18.07 -13.04
CA LEU A 535 21.89 18.40 -13.13
C LEU A 535 21.39 19.08 -11.84
N ALA A 536 21.89 18.65 -10.69
CA ALA A 536 21.55 19.25 -9.39
C ALA A 536 21.84 20.76 -9.32
N THR A 537 22.87 21.21 -10.04
CA THR A 537 23.26 22.64 -10.12
C THR A 537 22.82 23.34 -11.41
N ASN A 538 22.19 22.60 -12.35
CA ASN A 538 21.75 23.15 -13.62
C ASN A 538 20.64 24.18 -13.46
N ALA A 539 20.78 25.34 -14.10
CA ALA A 539 19.85 26.45 -13.95
C ALA A 539 18.43 26.11 -14.44
N ALA A 540 18.29 25.41 -15.57
CA ALA A 540 16.98 25.03 -16.10
C ALA A 540 16.26 24.02 -15.21
N VAL A 541 16.99 23.03 -14.66
CA VAL A 541 16.45 22.06 -13.69
C VAL A 541 15.96 22.77 -12.42
N ARG A 542 16.77 23.70 -11.91
CA ARG A 542 16.41 24.44 -10.69
C ARG A 542 15.25 25.41 -10.93
N GLU A 543 15.18 26.02 -12.09
CA GLU A 543 14.06 26.92 -12.47
C GLU A 543 12.75 26.15 -12.59
N GLU A 544 12.78 24.95 -13.19
CA GLU A 544 11.60 24.08 -13.26
C GLU A 544 11.09 23.72 -11.85
N ILE A 545 11.97 23.28 -10.95
CA ILE A 545 11.60 22.95 -9.57
C ILE A 545 11.11 24.19 -8.81
N GLN A 546 11.77 25.37 -9.01
CA GLN A 546 11.40 26.61 -8.32
C GLN A 546 9.95 27.01 -8.60
N GLN A 547 9.43 26.79 -9.81
CA GLN A 547 8.03 27.08 -10.13
C GLN A 547 7.05 26.32 -9.22
N TYR A 548 7.37 25.09 -8.86
CA TYR A 548 6.54 24.28 -7.98
C TYR A 548 6.77 24.63 -6.49
N VAL A 549 7.98 25.01 -6.12
CA VAL A 549 8.25 25.58 -4.79
C VAL A 549 7.46 26.87 -4.59
N ASP A 550 7.39 27.73 -5.61
CA ASP A 550 6.62 28.98 -5.54
C ASP A 550 5.11 28.71 -5.43
N LYS A 551 4.59 27.71 -6.15
CA LYS A 551 3.19 27.27 -6.02
C LYS A 551 2.91 26.74 -4.61
N ALA A 552 3.78 25.87 -4.07
CA ALA A 552 3.66 25.38 -2.71
C ALA A 552 3.67 26.52 -1.69
N ASN A 553 4.58 27.48 -1.85
CA ASN A 553 4.69 28.65 -0.98
C ASN A 553 3.45 29.57 -1.04
N ALA A 554 2.72 29.58 -2.14
CA ALA A 554 1.50 30.36 -2.27
C ALA A 554 0.33 29.81 -1.43
N THR A 555 0.40 28.55 -1.00
CA THR A 555 -0.65 27.89 -0.20
C THR A 555 -0.47 28.06 1.32
N VAL A 556 0.68 28.58 1.76
CA VAL A 556 1.06 28.64 3.17
C VAL A 556 1.50 30.05 3.59
N SER A 557 1.62 30.29 4.89
CA SER A 557 2.13 31.55 5.40
C SER A 557 3.63 31.71 5.11
N ARG A 558 4.13 32.96 5.15
CA ARG A 558 5.56 33.25 4.98
C ARG A 558 6.48 32.51 5.94
N ALA A 559 6.03 32.19 7.13
CA ALA A 559 6.81 31.46 8.13
C ALA A 559 6.92 29.97 7.81
N GLU A 560 5.98 29.43 7.05
CA GLU A 560 5.89 28.02 6.64
C GLU A 560 6.52 27.79 5.25
N SER A 561 6.84 28.87 4.51
CA SER A 561 7.34 28.79 3.14
C SER A 561 8.74 28.18 3.06
N VAL A 562 8.95 27.32 2.06
CA VAL A 562 10.27 26.80 1.69
C VAL A 562 11.14 27.96 1.17
N ARG A 563 12.23 28.27 1.89
CA ARG A 563 13.14 29.37 1.55
C ARG A 563 14.27 28.97 0.64
N LYS A 564 14.71 27.72 0.76
CA LYS A 564 15.77 27.14 -0.04
C LYS A 564 15.47 25.67 -0.27
N PHE A 565 15.92 25.17 -1.39
CA PHE A 565 15.93 23.73 -1.65
C PHE A 565 17.28 23.28 -2.20
N ALA A 566 17.63 22.04 -1.92
CA ALA A 566 18.78 21.36 -2.49
C ALA A 566 18.29 20.21 -3.38
N VAL A 567 18.86 20.11 -4.59
CA VAL A 567 18.64 18.97 -5.48
C VAL A 567 19.73 17.98 -5.21
N LEU A 568 19.36 16.77 -4.83
CA LEU A 568 20.29 15.71 -4.48
C LEU A 568 20.84 15.01 -5.71
N ASP A 569 22.10 14.64 -5.69
CA ASP A 569 22.75 13.79 -6.68
C ASP A 569 22.54 12.30 -6.46
N THR A 570 21.92 11.94 -5.34
CA THR A 570 21.68 10.58 -4.88
C THR A 570 20.19 10.34 -4.64
N GLN A 571 19.70 9.18 -5.07
CA GLN A 571 18.31 8.77 -4.87
C GLN A 571 18.05 8.30 -3.44
N PHE A 572 16.79 8.40 -3.00
CA PHE A 572 16.32 7.67 -1.82
C PHE A 572 16.14 6.21 -2.21
N THR A 573 16.73 5.31 -1.43
CA THR A 573 16.67 3.87 -1.66
C THR A 573 16.43 3.12 -0.35
N GLN A 574 16.14 1.84 -0.46
CA GLN A 574 16.06 0.96 0.71
C GLN A 574 17.47 0.67 1.27
N GLU A 575 18.50 0.65 0.42
CA GLU A 575 19.88 0.40 0.81
C GLU A 575 20.41 1.52 1.71
N ASN A 576 20.15 2.79 1.36
CA ASN A 576 20.50 3.94 2.21
C ASN A 576 19.46 4.19 3.33
N LYS A 577 18.44 3.32 3.45
CA LYS A 577 17.38 3.36 4.45
C LYS A 577 16.47 4.61 4.38
N CYS A 578 16.57 5.37 3.30
CA CYS A 578 15.70 6.52 3.08
C CYS A 578 14.29 6.12 2.61
N LEU A 579 14.13 4.88 2.11
CA LEU A 579 12.83 4.27 1.80
C LEU A 579 12.58 3.02 2.64
N THR A 580 11.31 2.79 2.99
CA THR A 580 10.84 1.52 3.53
C THR A 580 10.73 0.46 2.43
N PRO A 581 10.57 -0.85 2.74
CA PRO A 581 10.24 -1.88 1.75
C PRO A 581 8.99 -1.58 0.93
N SER A 582 8.04 -0.83 1.49
CA SER A 582 6.84 -0.34 0.79
C SER A 582 7.06 1.00 0.06
N LEU A 583 8.32 1.40 -0.17
CA LEU A 583 8.75 2.62 -0.88
C LEU A 583 8.26 3.94 -0.25
N LYS A 584 7.99 3.95 1.05
CA LYS A 584 7.66 5.17 1.80
C LYS A 584 8.94 5.84 2.29
N VAL A 585 8.98 7.18 2.22
CA VAL A 585 10.11 7.96 2.71
C VAL A 585 10.24 7.84 4.24
N VAL A 586 11.46 7.59 4.70
CA VAL A 586 11.83 7.51 6.12
C VAL A 586 12.51 8.82 6.49
N ARG A 587 11.74 9.84 6.85
CA ARG A 587 12.21 11.20 7.15
C ARG A 587 13.41 11.24 8.12
N PRO A 588 13.43 10.52 9.26
CA PRO A 588 14.61 10.51 10.14
C PRO A 588 15.88 9.96 9.48
N ALA A 589 15.75 9.03 8.55
CA ALA A 589 16.89 8.51 7.81
C ALA A 589 17.39 9.51 6.76
N VAL A 590 16.48 10.17 6.04
CA VAL A 590 16.81 11.25 5.10
C VAL A 590 17.57 12.37 5.82
N ASN A 591 17.06 12.84 6.95
CA ASN A 591 17.70 13.89 7.74
C ASN A 591 19.11 13.51 8.20
N ARG A 592 19.34 12.25 8.52
CA ARG A 592 20.66 11.74 8.94
C ARG A 592 21.62 11.54 7.77
N VAL A 593 21.14 10.91 6.68
CA VAL A 593 21.98 10.61 5.51
C VAL A 593 22.42 11.87 4.78
N PHE A 594 21.53 12.86 4.69
CA PHE A 594 21.79 14.12 4.00
C PHE A 594 22.04 15.30 4.95
N ALA A 595 22.48 15.03 6.20
CA ALA A 595 22.75 16.06 7.19
C ALA A 595 23.72 17.14 6.67
N ASP A 596 24.79 16.73 5.99
CA ASP A 596 25.79 17.64 5.43
C ASP A 596 25.20 18.57 4.35
N VAL A 597 24.33 18.05 3.48
CA VAL A 597 23.63 18.85 2.46
C VAL A 597 22.66 19.83 3.13
N ILE A 598 21.91 19.36 4.13
CA ILE A 598 21.00 20.19 4.90
C ILE A 598 21.79 21.34 5.57
N ASP A 599 22.88 21.04 6.25
CA ASP A 599 23.65 22.03 7.00
C ASP A 599 24.37 23.02 6.09
N ASN A 600 25.00 22.55 5.01
CA ASN A 600 25.87 23.36 4.19
C ASN A 600 25.14 24.08 3.03
N GLU A 601 24.21 23.40 2.35
CA GLU A 601 23.55 23.97 1.18
C GLU A 601 22.27 24.73 1.56
N ILE A 602 21.45 24.19 2.47
CA ILE A 602 20.21 24.84 2.87
C ILE A 602 20.50 25.92 3.90
N TYR A 603 21.20 25.60 5.00
CA TYR A 603 21.38 26.52 6.13
C TYR A 603 22.73 27.25 6.15
N ASN A 604 23.65 26.98 5.18
CA ASN A 604 24.96 27.65 5.05
C ASN A 604 25.77 27.61 6.39
N GLY A 605 25.78 26.48 7.08
CA GLY A 605 26.45 26.32 8.37
C GLY A 605 25.82 27.10 9.53
N LYS A 606 24.67 27.75 9.34
CA LYS A 606 23.93 28.41 10.42
C LYS A 606 23.06 27.40 11.13
N ARG A 607 23.42 27.09 12.36
CA ARG A 607 22.62 26.26 13.30
C ARG A 607 21.53 27.10 13.95
#